data_a081c88a134617c6c566797d625e4c72
#
_entry.id   a081c88a134617c6c566797d625e4c72
#
_cell.length_a   1.000
_cell.length_b   1.000
_cell.length_c   1.000
_cell.angle_alpha   90.00
_cell.angle_beta   90.00
_cell.angle_gamma   90.00
#
_symmetry.space_group_name_H-M   'P 1'
#
loop_
_entity.id
_entity.type
_entity.pdbx_description
1 polymer ?
#
loop_
_entity_poly.entity_id
_entity_poly.type
_entity_poly.pdbx_seq_one_letter_code
_entity_poly.pdbx_strand_id
1 'polypeptide(L)'
;TVIIDSTIAVRMKRSHFIDASLVKPDQVIVGLSSSGQATYETKYNSGIGTNGFTSARHEVLNNEYRDKYPESFAPEIYDLAYTGKFKLSDKLKDTPLTVGEALLSPTRTYAPILKLVLDEYRDNISAIFHNSGGGQTKCINFGENIRYVKDNLFNTPPIFNLIRESNNLSNHEMYRVYNMGSRMEIVCDSKVADKIIDISNKFKVDAQVIGRTEKSDKTEVLIKTKDEEIKYE
;
A
#
# COMPACT_ATOMS: atom_id res chain seq x y z
N THR A 1 -5.44 14.16 -20.54
CA THR A 1 -5.41 13.60 -19.17
C THR A 1 -6.32 14.43 -18.28
N VAL A 2 -7.19 13.78 -17.51
CA VAL A 2 -8.06 14.43 -16.52
C VAL A 2 -7.50 14.11 -15.13
N ILE A 3 -7.26 15.16 -14.35
CA ILE A 3 -6.85 15.04 -12.94
C ILE A 3 -8.01 15.55 -12.09
N ILE A 4 -8.41 14.76 -11.10
CA ILE A 4 -9.48 15.12 -10.15
C ILE A 4 -8.88 15.12 -8.76
N ASP A 5 -8.89 16.29 -8.11
CA ASP A 5 -8.47 16.46 -6.72
C ASP A 5 -9.70 16.62 -5.81
N SER A 6 -9.59 16.06 -4.62
CA SER A 6 -10.60 16.22 -3.57
C SER A 6 -9.94 16.70 -2.28
N THR A 7 -10.49 17.76 -1.69
CA THR A 7 -10.06 18.27 -0.41
C THR A 7 -11.15 18.09 0.63
N ILE A 8 -10.79 17.51 1.77
CA ILE A 8 -11.69 17.32 2.91
C ILE A 8 -11.12 18.07 4.11
N ALA A 9 -11.90 18.97 4.69
CA ALA A 9 -11.57 19.65 5.93
C ALA A 9 -12.35 19.01 7.09
N VAL A 10 -11.64 18.68 8.17
CA VAL A 10 -12.20 18.01 9.34
C VAL A 10 -11.78 18.74 10.61
N ARG A 11 -12.73 18.91 11.57
CA ARG A 11 -12.44 19.37 12.91
C ARG A 11 -12.44 18.21 13.88
N MET A 12 -11.38 18.10 14.69
CA MET A 12 -11.26 17.09 15.73
C MET A 12 -10.78 17.69 17.05
N LYS A 13 -10.97 16.97 18.15
CA LYS A 13 -10.35 17.33 19.43
C LYS A 13 -8.83 17.15 19.32
N ARG A 14 -8.06 18.09 19.89
CA ARG A 14 -6.59 17.97 19.87
C ARG A 14 -6.09 16.68 20.52
N SER A 15 -6.76 16.20 21.58
CA SER A 15 -6.46 14.93 22.24
C SER A 15 -6.70 13.69 21.39
N HIS A 16 -7.39 13.83 20.24
CA HIS A 16 -7.62 12.73 19.29
C HIS A 16 -6.57 12.67 18.17
N PHE A 17 -5.68 13.62 18.12
CA PHE A 17 -4.60 13.66 17.15
C PHE A 17 -3.55 12.58 17.49
N ILE A 18 -3.22 11.75 16.51
CA ILE A 18 -2.13 10.76 16.60
C ILE A 18 -0.92 11.40 15.94
N ASP A 19 0.11 11.66 16.73
CA ASP A 19 1.35 12.27 16.26
C ASP A 19 2.38 11.20 15.97
N ALA A 20 2.59 10.91 14.70
CA ALA A 20 3.53 9.88 14.24
C ALA A 20 5.01 10.21 14.56
N SER A 21 5.33 11.45 14.96
CA SER A 21 6.67 11.79 15.45
C SER A 21 6.98 11.13 16.81
N LEU A 22 5.95 10.67 17.51
CA LEU A 22 6.06 10.04 18.83
C LEU A 22 6.18 8.51 18.78
N VAL A 23 6.42 7.92 17.63
CA VAL A 23 6.73 6.49 17.48
C VAL A 23 7.94 6.14 18.36
N LYS A 24 7.86 4.99 19.07
CA LYS A 24 8.87 4.52 20.01
C LYS A 24 9.44 3.18 19.54
N PRO A 25 10.66 2.81 20.00
CA PRO A 25 11.13 1.43 19.92
C PRO A 25 10.17 0.44 20.61
N ASP A 26 10.30 -0.84 20.30
CA ASP A 26 9.58 -1.97 20.91
C ASP A 26 8.06 -1.96 20.69
N GLN A 27 7.60 -1.26 19.65
CA GLN A 27 6.22 -1.35 19.18
C GLN A 27 6.11 -2.34 18.02
N VAL A 28 4.91 -2.81 17.74
CA VAL A 28 4.60 -3.66 16.58
C VAL A 28 3.94 -2.86 15.49
N ILE A 29 4.09 -3.35 14.26
CA ILE A 29 3.46 -2.80 13.06
C ILE A 29 2.40 -3.79 12.61
N VAL A 30 1.12 -3.45 12.76
CA VAL A 30 0.02 -4.22 12.22
C VAL A 30 -0.28 -3.72 10.81
N GLY A 31 -0.08 -4.58 9.81
CA GLY A 31 -0.45 -4.30 8.42
C GLY A 31 -1.86 -4.79 8.12
N LEU A 32 -2.60 -4.01 7.32
CA LEU A 32 -3.90 -4.37 6.77
C LEU A 32 -3.77 -4.57 5.27
N SER A 33 -4.30 -5.69 4.76
CA SER A 33 -4.20 -6.09 3.36
C SER A 33 -4.80 -5.06 2.41
N SER A 34 -4.11 -4.85 1.29
CA SER A 34 -4.59 -4.01 0.18
C SER A 34 -5.53 -4.75 -0.77
N SER A 35 -5.37 -6.07 -0.93
CA SER A 35 -6.11 -6.92 -1.89
C SER A 35 -7.22 -7.73 -1.20
N GLY A 36 -8.03 -8.42 -2.01
CA GLY A 36 -9.15 -9.20 -1.52
C GLY A 36 -10.48 -8.44 -1.62
N GLN A 37 -11.50 -8.87 -0.88
CA GLN A 37 -12.83 -8.22 -0.90
C GLN A 37 -13.33 -8.03 0.53
N ALA A 38 -13.37 -6.79 0.98
CA ALA A 38 -13.95 -6.44 2.26
C ALA A 38 -15.49 -6.58 2.24
N THR A 39 -16.12 -6.71 3.42
CA THR A 39 -17.59 -6.85 3.54
C THR A 39 -18.38 -5.69 2.98
N TYR A 40 -17.77 -4.53 2.86
CA TYR A 40 -18.35 -3.30 2.30
C TYR A 40 -17.93 -3.02 0.86
N GLU A 41 -17.16 -3.91 0.23
CA GLU A 41 -16.77 -3.81 -1.18
C GLU A 41 -17.67 -4.70 -2.04
N THR A 42 -18.07 -4.21 -3.21
CA THR A 42 -18.93 -4.95 -4.14
C THR A 42 -18.17 -5.89 -5.06
N LYS A 43 -16.85 -5.69 -5.19
CA LYS A 43 -15.97 -6.48 -6.06
C LYS A 43 -14.64 -6.77 -5.35
N TYR A 44 -13.96 -7.79 -5.85
CA TYR A 44 -12.57 -8.08 -5.47
C TYR A 44 -11.66 -6.90 -5.84
N ASN A 45 -10.74 -6.55 -4.96
CA ASN A 45 -9.77 -5.47 -5.13
C ASN A 45 -8.37 -6.06 -5.36
N SER A 46 -7.69 -5.63 -6.42
CA SER A 46 -6.33 -6.08 -6.72
C SER A 46 -5.29 -5.58 -5.72
N GLY A 47 -5.61 -4.52 -4.98
CA GLY A 47 -4.70 -3.86 -4.05
C GLY A 47 -3.81 -2.78 -4.66
N ILE A 48 -3.89 -2.51 -5.97
CA ILE A 48 -3.00 -1.57 -6.64
C ILE A 48 -3.11 -0.14 -6.08
N GLY A 49 -4.33 0.36 -5.91
CA GLY A 49 -4.57 1.77 -5.55
C GLY A 49 -4.07 2.74 -6.63
N THR A 50 -3.71 3.96 -6.24
CA THR A 50 -3.38 5.03 -7.18
C THR A 50 -1.88 5.32 -7.31
N ASN A 51 -1.06 4.92 -6.34
CA ASN A 51 0.38 5.21 -6.39
C ASN A 51 1.08 4.34 -7.43
N GLY A 52 1.93 4.95 -8.24
CA GLY A 52 2.62 4.28 -9.35
C GLY A 52 1.68 3.88 -10.51
N PHE A 53 0.39 4.27 -10.48
CA PHE A 53 -0.62 3.84 -11.45
C PHE A 53 -0.28 4.24 -12.88
N THR A 54 0.24 5.46 -13.10
CA THR A 54 0.60 5.93 -14.45
C THR A 54 1.70 5.07 -15.06
N SER A 55 2.77 4.82 -14.29
CA SER A 55 3.86 3.92 -14.69
C SER A 55 3.31 2.51 -14.96
N ALA A 56 2.62 1.92 -14.00
CA ALA A 56 2.05 0.58 -14.13
C ALA A 56 1.18 0.43 -15.40
N ARG A 57 0.32 1.41 -15.69
CA ARG A 57 -0.55 1.40 -16.85
C ARG A 57 0.26 1.37 -18.16
N HIS A 58 1.26 2.23 -18.27
CA HIS A 58 2.06 2.34 -19.50
C HIS A 58 3.00 1.16 -19.71
N GLU A 59 3.43 0.55 -18.63
CA GLU A 59 4.40 -0.53 -18.65
C GLU A 59 3.77 -1.92 -18.78
N VAL A 60 2.52 -2.06 -18.34
CA VAL A 60 1.78 -3.33 -18.43
C VAL A 60 1.01 -3.47 -19.74
N LEU A 61 0.35 -2.38 -20.18
CA LEU A 61 -0.57 -2.45 -21.32
C LEU A 61 0.14 -2.35 -22.68
N ASN A 62 -0.45 -3.06 -23.64
CA ASN A 62 0.04 -3.19 -25.01
C ASN A 62 -0.02 -1.87 -25.80
N ASN A 63 0.89 -1.70 -26.75
CA ASN A 63 1.02 -0.49 -27.58
C ASN A 63 -0.21 -0.19 -28.45
N GLU A 64 -1.11 -1.15 -28.69
CA GLU A 64 -2.36 -0.88 -29.42
C GLU A 64 -3.21 0.21 -28.74
N TYR A 65 -3.06 0.40 -27.41
CA TYR A 65 -3.77 1.45 -26.66
C TYR A 65 -3.18 2.84 -26.89
N ARG A 66 -1.93 2.94 -27.25
CA ARG A 66 -1.27 4.20 -27.60
C ARG A 66 -1.91 4.82 -28.85
N ASP A 67 -2.10 3.99 -29.88
CA ASP A 67 -2.66 4.45 -31.14
C ASP A 67 -4.18 4.66 -31.04
N LYS A 68 -4.84 3.82 -30.23
CA LYS A 68 -6.30 3.85 -30.06
C LYS A 68 -6.78 4.98 -29.14
N TYR A 69 -5.97 5.39 -28.17
CA TYR A 69 -6.32 6.37 -27.13
C TYR A 69 -5.20 7.41 -26.92
N PRO A 70 -4.86 8.20 -27.95
CA PRO A 70 -3.76 9.16 -27.87
C PRO A 70 -4.00 10.25 -26.81
N GLU A 71 -5.27 10.52 -26.47
CA GLU A 71 -5.65 11.47 -25.41
C GLU A 71 -5.34 10.99 -23.99
N SER A 72 -4.98 9.72 -23.81
CA SER A 72 -4.77 9.12 -22.48
C SER A 72 -3.39 9.39 -21.88
N PHE A 73 -2.48 10.00 -22.64
CA PHE A 73 -1.13 10.35 -22.20
C PHE A 73 -0.66 11.66 -22.83
N ALA A 74 0.42 12.24 -22.29
CA ALA A 74 1.02 13.45 -22.84
C ALA A 74 1.82 13.12 -24.13
N PRO A 75 1.68 13.91 -25.21
CA PRO A 75 2.36 13.61 -26.48
C PRO A 75 3.87 13.43 -26.37
N GLU A 76 4.50 14.10 -25.40
CA GLU A 76 5.95 14.07 -25.15
C GLU A 76 6.45 12.68 -24.69
N ILE A 77 5.56 11.84 -24.14
CA ILE A 77 5.91 10.50 -23.69
C ILE A 77 5.41 9.39 -24.66
N TYR A 78 5.14 9.73 -25.92
CA TYR A 78 4.58 8.79 -26.90
C TYR A 78 5.34 7.46 -26.94
N ASP A 79 6.68 7.49 -27.03
CA ASP A 79 7.51 6.29 -27.12
C ASP A 79 7.58 5.49 -25.80
N LEU A 80 7.22 6.10 -24.68
CA LEU A 80 7.19 5.49 -23.35
C LEU A 80 5.79 5.01 -22.95
N ALA A 81 4.77 5.38 -23.72
CA ALA A 81 3.39 5.04 -23.41
C ALA A 81 3.03 3.64 -23.93
N TYR A 82 2.43 2.80 -23.07
CA TYR A 82 1.91 1.49 -23.42
C TYR A 82 2.94 0.57 -24.09
N THR A 83 4.04 0.33 -23.39
CA THR A 83 5.16 -0.53 -23.87
C THR A 83 5.04 -1.99 -23.46
N GLY A 84 3.98 -2.33 -22.70
CA GLY A 84 3.78 -3.67 -22.15
C GLY A 84 3.21 -4.67 -23.16
N LYS A 85 2.80 -5.83 -22.66
CA LYS A 85 2.35 -6.99 -23.45
C LYS A 85 0.86 -7.28 -23.33
N PHE A 86 0.23 -6.79 -22.24
CA PHE A 86 -1.10 -7.25 -21.84
C PHE A 86 -2.21 -6.38 -22.42
N LYS A 87 -3.34 -7.04 -22.68
CA LYS A 87 -4.59 -6.38 -23.02
C LYS A 87 -5.43 -6.18 -21.78
N LEU A 88 -6.31 -5.20 -21.79
CA LEU A 88 -7.28 -4.95 -20.72
C LEU A 88 -8.15 -6.18 -20.40
N SER A 89 -8.44 -7.00 -21.42
CA SER A 89 -9.26 -8.20 -21.31
C SER A 89 -8.51 -9.45 -20.85
N ASP A 90 -7.18 -9.42 -20.81
CA ASP A 90 -6.38 -10.57 -20.40
C ASP A 90 -6.66 -10.90 -18.92
N LYS A 91 -6.68 -12.19 -18.59
CA LYS A 91 -6.89 -12.62 -17.21
C LYS A 91 -5.65 -12.37 -16.37
N LEU A 92 -5.84 -11.75 -15.22
CA LEU A 92 -4.79 -11.67 -14.20
C LEU A 92 -4.78 -12.99 -13.42
N LYS A 93 -3.66 -13.74 -13.56
CA LYS A 93 -3.49 -15.05 -12.91
C LYS A 93 -3.76 -14.96 -11.41
N ASP A 94 -4.33 -16.03 -10.85
CA ASP A 94 -4.64 -16.19 -9.43
C ASP A 94 -5.61 -15.12 -8.85
N THR A 95 -6.40 -14.50 -9.72
CA THR A 95 -7.46 -13.55 -9.33
C THR A 95 -8.73 -13.75 -10.18
N PRO A 96 -9.89 -13.25 -9.71
CA PRO A 96 -11.09 -13.22 -10.54
C PRO A 96 -11.09 -12.10 -11.60
N LEU A 97 -10.05 -11.26 -11.63
CA LEU A 97 -9.98 -10.03 -12.40
C LEU A 97 -9.33 -10.23 -13.78
N THR A 98 -9.68 -9.34 -14.70
CA THR A 98 -8.85 -9.04 -15.87
C THR A 98 -7.75 -8.03 -15.48
N VAL A 99 -6.73 -7.88 -16.33
CA VAL A 99 -5.66 -6.88 -16.14
C VAL A 99 -6.26 -5.47 -16.05
N GLY A 100 -7.23 -5.16 -16.90
CA GLY A 100 -7.93 -3.86 -16.86
C GLY A 100 -8.68 -3.63 -15.55
N GLU A 101 -9.44 -4.62 -15.07
CA GLU A 101 -10.14 -4.53 -13.78
C GLU A 101 -9.17 -4.42 -12.61
N ALA A 102 -8.05 -5.12 -12.68
CA ALA A 102 -7.01 -5.04 -11.65
C ALA A 102 -6.37 -3.65 -11.59
N LEU A 103 -6.01 -3.07 -12.74
CA LEU A 103 -5.49 -1.71 -12.83
C LEU A 103 -6.50 -0.64 -12.38
N LEU A 104 -7.79 -0.88 -12.60
CA LEU A 104 -8.87 0.03 -12.20
C LEU A 104 -9.39 -0.22 -10.78
N SER A 105 -8.84 -1.18 -10.04
CA SER A 105 -9.25 -1.41 -8.66
C SER A 105 -9.04 -0.14 -7.82
N PRO A 106 -10.11 0.35 -7.13
CA PRO A 106 -10.02 1.60 -6.39
C PRO A 106 -9.15 1.46 -5.15
N THR A 107 -8.66 2.57 -4.63
CA THR A 107 -8.05 2.61 -3.31
C THR A 107 -9.07 2.20 -2.27
N ARG A 108 -8.79 1.10 -1.54
CA ARG A 108 -9.66 0.63 -0.44
C ARG A 108 -9.78 1.70 0.64
N THR A 109 -10.98 1.96 1.11
CA THR A 109 -11.19 2.72 2.34
C THR A 109 -11.03 1.81 3.56
N TYR A 110 -10.33 2.29 4.57
CA TYR A 110 -10.19 1.58 5.86
C TYR A 110 -11.01 2.25 6.97
N ALA A 111 -11.80 3.27 6.63
CA ALA A 111 -12.57 4.06 7.58
C ALA A 111 -13.46 3.22 8.53
N PRO A 112 -14.19 2.17 8.07
CA PRO A 112 -14.99 1.35 8.97
C PRO A 112 -14.15 0.61 10.02
N ILE A 113 -12.97 0.11 9.64
CA ILE A 113 -12.03 -0.59 10.52
C ILE A 113 -11.40 0.41 11.49
N LEU A 114 -10.82 1.49 10.94
CA LEU A 114 -10.13 2.51 11.75
C LEU A 114 -11.07 3.18 12.76
N LYS A 115 -12.34 3.34 12.43
CA LYS A 115 -13.31 3.89 13.39
C LYS A 115 -13.35 3.03 14.65
N LEU A 116 -13.55 1.71 14.53
CA LEU A 116 -13.61 0.81 15.68
C LEU A 116 -12.27 0.74 16.42
N VAL A 117 -11.18 0.65 15.68
CA VAL A 117 -9.82 0.61 16.27
C VAL A 117 -9.54 1.87 17.06
N LEU A 118 -9.89 3.04 16.56
CA LEU A 118 -9.64 4.31 17.22
C LEU A 118 -10.61 4.59 18.37
N ASP A 119 -11.81 4.09 18.32
CA ASP A 119 -12.78 4.22 19.41
C ASP A 119 -12.31 3.44 20.66
N GLU A 120 -11.63 2.29 20.48
CA GLU A 120 -11.24 1.42 21.58
C GLU A 120 -9.75 1.51 21.97
N TYR A 121 -8.85 1.74 21.02
CA TYR A 121 -7.39 1.57 21.22
C TYR A 121 -6.55 2.78 20.85
N ARG A 122 -7.14 3.95 20.66
CA ARG A 122 -6.43 5.19 20.25
C ARG A 122 -5.17 5.46 21.04
N ASP A 123 -5.25 5.34 22.37
CA ASP A 123 -4.15 5.65 23.30
C ASP A 123 -2.97 4.67 23.21
N ASN A 124 -3.16 3.55 22.52
CA ASN A 124 -2.13 2.54 22.28
C ASN A 124 -1.51 2.62 20.89
N ILE A 125 -1.93 3.59 20.08
CA ILE A 125 -1.49 3.77 18.69
C ILE A 125 -0.59 5.00 18.60
N SER A 126 0.61 4.80 18.08
CA SER A 126 1.59 5.88 17.88
C SER A 126 1.57 6.42 16.47
N ALA A 127 1.22 5.61 15.46
CA ALA A 127 1.12 6.07 14.08
C ALA A 127 0.15 5.23 13.25
N ILE A 128 -0.39 5.86 12.20
CA ILE A 128 -1.16 5.18 11.16
C ILE A 128 -0.62 5.66 9.82
N PHE A 129 -0.09 4.74 9.00
CA PHE A 129 0.45 5.05 7.69
C PHE A 129 -0.44 4.47 6.60
N HIS A 130 -0.83 5.32 5.65
CA HIS A 130 -1.47 4.89 4.42
C HIS A 130 -0.41 4.81 3.32
N ASN A 131 0.00 3.59 2.95
CA ASN A 131 1.06 3.31 1.98
C ASN A 131 0.60 3.63 0.55
N SER A 132 0.54 4.92 0.25
CA SER A 132 0.36 5.49 -1.07
C SER A 132 1.72 5.95 -1.61
N GLY A 133 1.96 7.25 -1.81
CA GLY A 133 3.30 7.73 -2.17
C GLY A 133 4.36 7.29 -1.14
N GLY A 134 5.47 6.76 -1.62
CA GLY A 134 6.52 6.16 -0.79
C GLY A 134 6.33 4.67 -0.49
N GLY A 135 5.23 4.05 -0.93
CA GLY A 135 4.99 2.62 -0.76
C GLY A 135 5.25 2.14 0.67
N GLN A 136 6.02 1.07 0.81
CA GLN A 136 6.40 0.48 2.10
C GLN A 136 7.41 1.33 2.90
N THR A 137 8.03 2.33 2.26
CA THR A 137 9.05 3.18 2.91
C THR A 137 8.47 4.46 3.50
N LYS A 138 7.17 4.71 3.37
CA LYS A 138 6.53 5.95 3.86
C LYS A 138 6.84 6.28 5.32
N CYS A 139 6.94 5.28 6.17
CA CYS A 139 7.20 5.45 7.61
C CYS A 139 8.57 6.08 7.92
N ILE A 140 9.52 6.07 6.98
CA ILE A 140 10.86 6.66 7.17
C ILE A 140 10.84 8.16 7.51
N ASN A 141 9.76 8.85 7.13
CA ASN A 141 9.61 10.28 7.35
C ASN A 141 9.09 10.62 8.76
N PHE A 142 8.93 9.63 9.64
CA PHE A 142 8.30 9.80 10.95
C PHE A 142 9.09 9.10 12.06
N GLY A 143 9.03 9.66 13.26
CA GLY A 143 9.85 9.24 14.39
C GLY A 143 11.31 9.72 14.28
N GLU A 144 12.02 9.63 15.36
CA GLU A 144 13.44 9.97 15.44
C GLU A 144 14.23 8.78 15.97
N ASN A 145 15.32 8.42 15.28
CA ASN A 145 16.19 7.31 15.66
C ASN A 145 15.44 5.97 15.77
N ILE A 146 14.55 5.72 14.82
CA ILE A 146 13.70 4.52 14.75
C ILE A 146 14.06 3.71 13.51
N ARG A 147 14.28 2.41 13.70
CA ARG A 147 14.30 1.43 12.63
C ARG A 147 12.96 0.73 12.54
N TYR A 148 12.30 0.86 11.40
CA TYR A 148 11.11 0.08 11.05
C TYR A 148 11.54 -1.23 10.40
N VAL A 149 11.42 -2.35 11.12
CA VAL A 149 11.74 -3.68 10.59
C VAL A 149 10.44 -4.34 10.12
N LYS A 150 10.38 -4.70 8.85
CA LYS A 150 9.25 -5.39 8.22
C LYS A 150 9.73 -6.75 7.71
N ASP A 151 9.48 -7.80 8.48
CA ASP A 151 10.01 -9.15 8.27
C ASP A 151 8.93 -10.24 8.18
N ASN A 152 7.66 -9.85 8.25
CA ASN A 152 6.52 -10.74 8.08
C ASN A 152 5.46 -10.10 7.18
N LEU A 153 5.85 -9.81 5.94
CA LEU A 153 4.97 -9.16 4.96
C LEU A 153 3.90 -10.11 4.41
N PHE A 154 2.81 -9.55 3.89
CA PHE A 154 1.83 -10.31 3.12
C PHE A 154 2.46 -10.92 1.87
N ASN A 155 1.86 -12.00 1.38
CA ASN A 155 2.13 -12.46 0.03
C ASN A 155 1.84 -11.32 -0.96
N THR A 156 2.77 -11.09 -1.88
CA THR A 156 2.64 -10.02 -2.88
C THR A 156 1.42 -10.26 -3.76
N PRO A 157 0.45 -9.35 -3.83
CA PRO A 157 -0.69 -9.47 -4.73
C PRO A 157 -0.27 -9.62 -6.20
N PRO A 158 -0.97 -10.44 -7.00
CA PRO A 158 -0.59 -10.76 -8.38
C PRO A 158 -0.35 -9.56 -9.28
N ILE A 159 -1.07 -8.47 -9.07
CA ILE A 159 -0.88 -7.22 -9.84
C ILE A 159 0.54 -6.65 -9.71
N PHE A 160 1.15 -6.73 -8.52
CA PHE A 160 2.52 -6.22 -8.32
C PHE A 160 3.58 -7.12 -8.94
N ASN A 161 3.34 -8.45 -8.97
CA ASN A 161 4.20 -9.37 -9.72
C ASN A 161 4.14 -9.08 -11.21
N LEU A 162 2.94 -8.85 -11.76
CA LEU A 162 2.74 -8.47 -13.15
C LEU A 162 3.50 -7.17 -13.50
N ILE A 163 3.39 -6.14 -12.66
CA ILE A 163 4.08 -4.85 -12.85
C ILE A 163 5.60 -5.06 -12.82
N ARG A 164 6.11 -5.78 -11.82
CA ARG A 164 7.54 -6.06 -11.67
C ARG A 164 8.11 -6.77 -12.90
N GLU A 165 7.43 -7.80 -13.37
CA GLU A 165 7.85 -8.60 -14.53
C GLU A 165 7.79 -7.81 -15.84
N SER A 166 6.79 -6.93 -15.99
CA SER A 166 6.62 -6.10 -17.20
C SER A 166 7.76 -5.12 -17.40
N ASN A 167 8.39 -4.67 -16.30
CA ASN A 167 9.42 -3.62 -16.30
C ASN A 167 10.79 -4.07 -15.83
N ASN A 168 10.92 -5.32 -15.42
CA ASN A 168 12.16 -5.82 -14.81
C ASN A 168 12.62 -4.96 -13.62
N LEU A 169 11.64 -4.51 -12.79
CA LEU A 169 11.92 -3.68 -11.61
C LEU A 169 12.54 -4.51 -10.49
N SER A 170 13.51 -3.92 -9.80
CA SER A 170 14.08 -4.48 -8.58
C SER A 170 13.05 -4.48 -7.44
N ASN A 171 13.19 -5.39 -6.48
CA ASN A 171 12.37 -5.35 -5.28
C ASN A 171 12.57 -4.04 -4.50
N HIS A 172 13.78 -3.49 -4.51
CA HIS A 172 14.06 -2.19 -3.91
C HIS A 172 13.13 -1.09 -4.48
N GLU A 173 12.94 -1.02 -5.79
CA GLU A 173 12.03 -0.06 -6.41
C GLU A 173 10.57 -0.39 -6.14
N MET A 174 10.20 -1.67 -6.22
CA MET A 174 8.83 -2.11 -5.97
C MET A 174 8.35 -1.71 -4.56
N TYR A 175 9.11 -1.98 -3.52
CA TYR A 175 8.75 -1.62 -2.15
C TYR A 175 8.79 -0.10 -1.90
N ARG A 176 9.62 0.63 -2.62
CA ARG A 176 9.68 2.10 -2.55
C ARG A 176 8.46 2.76 -3.18
N VAL A 177 7.91 2.17 -4.23
CA VAL A 177 6.81 2.77 -5.01
C VAL A 177 5.46 2.20 -4.60
N TYR A 178 5.36 0.88 -4.44
CA TYR A 178 4.08 0.19 -4.25
C TYR A 178 3.88 -0.30 -2.82
N ASN A 179 2.61 -0.50 -2.44
CA ASN A 179 2.24 -1.02 -1.13
C ASN A 179 2.54 -2.52 -0.93
N MET A 180 2.79 -3.25 -1.98
CA MET A 180 3.19 -4.67 -2.00
C MET A 180 2.32 -5.60 -1.13
N GLY A 181 1.04 -5.25 -0.95
CA GLY A 181 0.09 -6.05 -0.17
C GLY A 181 -0.32 -5.45 1.17
N SER A 182 0.46 -4.53 1.74
CA SER A 182 0.11 -3.82 2.98
C SER A 182 -0.12 -2.34 2.71
N ARG A 183 -1.37 -1.91 2.62
CA ARG A 183 -1.71 -0.52 2.32
C ARG A 183 -1.89 0.35 3.55
N MET A 184 -2.44 -0.20 4.62
CA MET A 184 -2.59 0.49 5.89
C MET A 184 -1.72 -0.18 6.94
N GLU A 185 -0.96 0.62 7.68
CA GLU A 185 -0.11 0.16 8.76
C GLU A 185 -0.41 0.93 10.03
N ILE A 186 -0.53 0.21 11.14
CA ILE A 186 -0.81 0.76 12.46
C ILE A 186 0.35 0.40 13.37
N VAL A 187 1.08 1.41 13.84
CA VAL A 187 2.14 1.23 14.85
C VAL A 187 1.50 1.35 16.22
N CYS A 188 1.59 0.30 17.02
CA CYS A 188 0.91 0.23 18.31
C CYS A 188 1.67 -0.60 19.35
N ASP A 189 1.21 -0.52 20.59
CA ASP A 189 1.64 -1.42 21.66
C ASP A 189 1.29 -2.88 21.30
N SER A 190 2.18 -3.81 21.55
CA SER A 190 1.99 -5.25 21.22
C SER A 190 0.74 -5.85 21.85
N LYS A 191 0.35 -5.39 23.05
CA LYS A 191 -0.83 -5.88 23.80
C LYS A 191 -2.17 -5.68 23.09
N VAL A 192 -2.26 -4.77 22.10
CA VAL A 192 -3.49 -4.49 21.35
C VAL A 192 -3.46 -5.01 19.91
N ALA A 193 -2.33 -5.55 19.45
CA ALA A 193 -2.16 -5.99 18.07
C ALA A 193 -3.22 -7.01 17.63
N ASP A 194 -3.43 -8.07 18.43
CA ASP A 194 -4.42 -9.12 18.12
C ASP A 194 -5.84 -8.55 18.07
N LYS A 195 -6.15 -7.55 18.91
CA LYS A 195 -7.47 -6.90 18.92
C LYS A 195 -7.71 -6.10 17.62
N ILE A 196 -6.68 -5.43 17.14
CA ILE A 196 -6.72 -4.68 15.85
C ILE A 196 -6.90 -5.67 14.70
N ILE A 197 -6.17 -6.79 14.72
CA ILE A 197 -6.30 -7.87 13.74
C ILE A 197 -7.72 -8.44 13.73
N ASP A 198 -8.27 -8.75 14.91
CA ASP A 198 -9.63 -9.27 15.07
C ASP A 198 -10.69 -8.30 14.50
N ILE A 199 -10.52 -6.99 14.74
CA ILE A 199 -11.42 -5.96 14.17
C ILE A 199 -11.34 -5.97 12.65
N SER A 200 -10.13 -6.00 12.06
CA SER A 200 -9.95 -6.02 10.61
C SER A 200 -10.60 -7.26 9.99
N ASN A 201 -10.41 -8.43 10.60
CA ASN A 201 -10.93 -9.70 10.12
C ASN A 201 -12.48 -9.75 10.11
N LYS A 202 -13.17 -9.02 11.00
CA LYS A 202 -14.66 -8.88 10.96
C LYS A 202 -15.13 -8.27 9.65
N PHE A 203 -14.30 -7.43 9.01
CA PHE A 203 -14.57 -6.84 7.71
C PHE A 203 -14.03 -7.66 6.53
N LYS A 204 -13.48 -8.86 6.76
CA LYS A 204 -12.78 -9.67 5.76
C LYS A 204 -11.61 -8.94 5.10
N VAL A 205 -10.93 -8.12 5.87
CA VAL A 205 -9.65 -7.52 5.48
C VAL A 205 -8.57 -8.20 6.31
N ASP A 206 -7.74 -8.98 5.64
CA ASP A 206 -6.65 -9.68 6.31
C ASP A 206 -5.72 -8.68 7.01
N ALA A 207 -5.32 -9.03 8.22
CA ALA A 207 -4.39 -8.23 9.00
C ALA A 207 -3.42 -9.14 9.74
N GLN A 208 -2.20 -8.68 9.91
CA GLN A 208 -1.16 -9.40 10.65
C GLN A 208 -0.12 -8.42 11.20
N VAL A 209 0.63 -8.85 12.21
CA VAL A 209 1.85 -8.14 12.58
C VAL A 209 2.87 -8.37 11.47
N ILE A 210 3.22 -7.30 10.75
CA ILE A 210 4.15 -7.33 9.62
C ILE A 210 5.58 -6.99 10.02
N GLY A 211 5.75 -6.47 11.25
CA GLY A 211 7.05 -6.03 11.72
C GLY A 211 6.98 -5.32 13.07
N ARG A 212 8.03 -4.60 13.36
CA ARG A 212 8.23 -3.87 14.62
C ARG A 212 9.08 -2.63 14.45
N THR A 213 9.14 -1.83 15.50
CA THR A 213 10.06 -0.70 15.61
C THR A 213 11.20 -1.04 16.56
N GLU A 214 12.41 -0.65 16.19
CA GLU A 214 13.63 -0.84 16.98
C GLU A 214 14.34 0.50 17.18
N LYS A 215 15.14 0.62 18.23
CA LYS A 215 16.04 1.75 18.40
C LYS A 215 17.13 1.73 17.34
N SER A 216 17.46 2.88 16.77
CA SER A 216 18.52 3.06 15.78
C SER A 216 19.22 4.42 16.00
N ASP A 217 20.35 4.63 15.34
CA ASP A 217 21.05 5.93 15.36
C ASP A 217 20.43 6.94 14.36
N LYS A 218 19.59 6.45 13.45
CA LYS A 218 18.85 7.23 12.45
C LYS A 218 17.52 6.57 12.14
N THR A 219 16.59 7.31 11.53
CA THR A 219 15.34 6.74 11.07
C THR A 219 15.56 6.02 9.74
N GLU A 220 15.20 4.74 9.68
CA GLU A 220 15.44 3.87 8.54
C GLU A 220 14.36 2.77 8.44
N VAL A 221 14.24 2.17 7.26
CA VAL A 221 13.35 1.04 7.01
C VAL A 221 14.15 -0.17 6.54
N LEU A 222 13.94 -1.30 7.19
CA LEU A 222 14.54 -2.58 6.86
C LEU A 222 13.43 -3.55 6.46
N ILE A 223 13.41 -3.97 5.21
CA ILE A 223 12.46 -4.96 4.70
C ILE A 223 13.20 -6.27 4.51
N LYS A 224 12.71 -7.34 5.15
CA LYS A 224 13.25 -8.69 5.00
C LYS A 224 12.25 -9.55 4.24
N THR A 225 12.64 -9.99 3.08
CA THR A 225 11.92 -10.98 2.29
C THR A 225 12.57 -12.36 2.50
N LYS A 226 12.04 -13.39 1.84
CA LYS A 226 12.65 -14.74 1.88
C LYS A 226 14.03 -14.77 1.22
N ASP A 227 14.25 -13.88 0.25
CA ASP A 227 15.38 -13.95 -0.67
C ASP A 227 16.42 -12.85 -0.40
N GLU A 228 16.01 -11.73 0.21
CA GLU A 228 16.88 -10.57 0.40
C GLU A 228 16.47 -9.69 1.58
N GLU A 229 17.41 -8.87 2.00
CA GLU A 229 17.23 -7.80 2.97
C GLU A 229 17.46 -6.46 2.26
N ILE A 230 16.47 -5.57 2.35
CA ILE A 230 16.45 -4.29 1.64
C ILE A 230 16.40 -3.16 2.67
N LYS A 231 17.36 -2.25 2.60
CA LYS A 231 17.47 -1.12 3.52
C LYS A 231 17.21 0.19 2.80
N TYR A 232 16.47 1.09 3.48
CA TYR A 232 16.17 2.46 3.05
C TYR A 232 16.57 3.44 4.16
N GLU A 233 17.16 4.57 3.73
CA GLU A 233 17.70 5.62 4.61
C GLU A 233 17.23 6.99 4.14
#